data_6adc6d0ca7d490294cbb9ca3f59cf5fc
#
_entry.id   6adc6d0ca7d490294cbb9ca3f59cf5fc
#
_cell.length_a   1.000
_cell.length_b   1.000
_cell.length_c   1.000
_cell.angle_alpha   90.00
_cell.angle_beta   90.00
_cell.angle_gamma   90.00
#
_symmetry.space_group_name_H-M   'P 1'
#
loop_
_entity.id
_entity.type
_entity.pdbx_description
1 polymer ?
#
loop_
_entity_poly.entity_id
_entity_poly.type
_entity_poly.pdbx_seq_one_letter_code
_entity_poly.pdbx_strand_id
1 'polypeptide(L)'
;MLFQVLSSLLLTLTAGASSAPALLPRVDVPAPFNSSLFKDLNVSRGLNYHYYSVPADKGKPTLLFLHGFPSTSYDWRHQVAFFQDKGYGLLVPDMLGYGGTSKPLDPQLYVSSLVTRDIIDILDAEKIEQAVVVAHDWGSKTASRLANYFPERFLSYAFLAVGYTKPTLFATPFEESLNLSKAVLGYDNHGYWDFFSTEGADQTILEHFDSFWDLFYTNDTTKTITDWSPLGALEAFITNDTRVTPVDYVTPEERAIQMEAIRQGGLAAPLNWYKIVRGTLEGQDDQGIPQENALIHGPVFFGAALRDYISVSAPIYLAGALVSSTSTVTTREYNSGHWVQLAFPEEVNGDLLQWIEGLGLVA
;
A
#
# COMPACT_ATOMS: atom_id res chain seq x y z
N MET A 1 -46.88 -48.35 -33.31
CA MET A 1 -47.91 -47.31 -33.40
C MET A 1 -47.68 -46.46 -32.17
N LEU A 2 -47.32 -45.26 -32.15
CA LEU A 2 -47.42 -44.04 -32.92
C LEU A 2 -46.34 -43.09 -32.56
N PHE A 3 -45.69 -42.56 -33.55
CA PHE A 3 -45.26 -41.18 -33.87
C PHE A 3 -44.72 -40.25 -32.80
N GLN A 4 -43.49 -39.90 -33.09
CA GLN A 4 -42.67 -38.74 -32.77
C GLN A 4 -43.42 -37.39 -32.90
N VAL A 5 -43.09 -36.45 -32.05
CA VAL A 5 -42.86 -35.05 -32.48
C VAL A 5 -41.65 -34.53 -31.70
N LEU A 6 -40.57 -34.29 -32.42
CA LEU A 6 -39.43 -33.45 -32.00
C LEU A 6 -39.84 -31.98 -32.18
N SER A 7 -39.75 -31.18 -31.12
CA SER A 7 -39.75 -29.72 -31.23
C SER A 7 -38.38 -29.20 -30.85
N SER A 8 -37.65 -28.72 -31.85
CA SER A 8 -36.36 -28.06 -31.74
C SER A 8 -36.56 -26.69 -31.08
N LEU A 9 -36.00 -26.51 -29.88
CA LEU A 9 -35.84 -25.20 -29.27
C LEU A 9 -34.44 -24.66 -29.62
N LEU A 10 -34.39 -23.75 -30.59
CA LEU A 10 -33.20 -22.93 -30.83
C LEU A 10 -33.07 -21.92 -29.70
N LEU A 11 -32.13 -22.12 -28.78
CA LEU A 11 -31.67 -21.07 -27.88
C LEU A 11 -30.70 -20.16 -28.65
N THR A 12 -31.16 -18.96 -28.99
CA THR A 12 -30.29 -17.87 -29.44
C THR A 12 -29.60 -17.31 -28.21
N LEU A 13 -28.31 -17.65 -28.05
CA LEU A 13 -27.42 -16.91 -27.12
C LEU A 13 -27.18 -15.52 -27.71
N THR A 14 -27.85 -14.52 -27.15
CA THR A 14 -27.41 -13.12 -27.32
C THR A 14 -26.20 -12.92 -26.44
N ALA A 15 -25.02 -12.78 -27.05
CA ALA A 15 -23.83 -12.31 -26.38
C ALA A 15 -24.11 -10.89 -25.88
N GLY A 16 -24.35 -10.75 -24.58
CA GLY A 16 -24.38 -9.46 -23.91
C GLY A 16 -22.96 -8.87 -23.97
N ALA A 17 -22.78 -7.80 -24.72
CA ALA A 17 -21.57 -7.00 -24.66
C ALA A 17 -21.43 -6.49 -23.23
N SER A 18 -20.45 -7.02 -22.49
CA SER A 18 -20.00 -6.46 -21.23
C SER A 18 -19.44 -5.07 -21.54
N SER A 19 -20.19 -4.02 -21.22
CA SER A 19 -19.66 -2.67 -21.25
C SER A 19 -18.53 -2.58 -20.21
N ALA A 20 -17.32 -2.23 -20.66
CA ALA A 20 -16.25 -1.86 -19.78
C ALA A 20 -16.77 -0.82 -18.76
N PRO A 21 -16.43 -0.94 -17.46
CA PRO A 21 -16.85 0.05 -16.48
C PRO A 21 -16.36 1.42 -16.93
N ALA A 22 -17.26 2.41 -16.90
CA ALA A 22 -16.91 3.79 -17.22
C ALA A 22 -15.81 4.24 -16.27
N LEU A 23 -14.72 4.76 -16.81
CA LEU A 23 -13.66 5.40 -16.02
C LEU A 23 -14.32 6.53 -15.23
N LEU A 24 -14.15 6.50 -13.90
CA LEU A 24 -14.62 7.57 -13.03
C LEU A 24 -13.94 8.91 -13.43
N PRO A 25 -14.62 10.06 -13.28
CA PRO A 25 -14.00 11.34 -13.55
C PRO A 25 -12.72 11.48 -12.70
N ARG A 26 -11.64 11.89 -13.36
CA ARG A 26 -10.34 12.08 -12.71
C ARG A 26 -10.43 13.27 -11.76
N VAL A 27 -9.96 13.12 -10.54
CA VAL A 27 -9.68 14.24 -9.65
C VAL A 27 -8.51 15.01 -10.25
N ASP A 28 -8.65 16.33 -10.43
CA ASP A 28 -7.50 17.16 -10.79
C ASP A 28 -6.51 17.15 -9.64
N VAL A 29 -5.41 16.42 -9.82
CA VAL A 29 -4.35 16.33 -8.82
C VAL A 29 -3.49 17.60 -8.95
N PRO A 30 -3.46 18.46 -7.91
CA PRO A 30 -2.69 19.68 -7.98
C PRO A 30 -1.19 19.43 -7.95
N ALA A 31 -0.41 20.51 -8.25
CA ALA A 31 1.04 20.46 -8.14
C ALA A 31 1.50 19.70 -6.85
N PRO A 32 2.56 18.90 -6.90
CA PRO A 32 3.61 18.93 -7.91
C PRO A 32 3.38 17.99 -9.12
N PHE A 33 2.29 17.22 -9.14
CA PHE A 33 2.03 16.29 -10.23
C PHE A 33 1.61 17.02 -11.51
N ASN A 34 2.31 16.73 -12.59
CA ASN A 34 1.88 17.15 -13.93
C ASN A 34 0.89 16.11 -14.46
N SER A 35 -0.37 16.49 -14.62
CA SER A 35 -1.44 15.57 -15.07
C SER A 35 -1.14 14.86 -16.41
N SER A 36 -0.31 15.47 -17.27
CA SER A 36 0.08 14.86 -18.56
C SER A 36 1.06 13.69 -18.43
N LEU A 37 1.67 13.47 -17.25
CA LEU A 37 2.61 12.39 -16.99
C LEU A 37 1.95 11.19 -16.32
N PHE A 38 0.64 11.27 -16.01
CA PHE A 38 -0.12 10.10 -15.63
C PHE A 38 -0.42 9.22 -16.84
N LYS A 39 -0.31 7.93 -16.65
CA LYS A 39 -0.55 6.90 -17.66
C LYS A 39 -1.51 5.85 -17.13
N ASP A 40 -2.14 5.15 -18.06
CA ASP A 40 -2.98 3.99 -17.78
C ASP A 40 -2.41 2.77 -18.52
N LEU A 41 -2.29 1.64 -17.86
CA LEU A 41 -1.81 0.38 -18.43
C LEU A 41 -2.74 -0.77 -18.04
N ASN A 42 -3.18 -1.53 -19.05
CA ASN A 42 -3.78 -2.83 -18.79
C ASN A 42 -2.67 -3.86 -18.57
N VAL A 43 -2.52 -4.31 -17.32
CA VAL A 43 -1.55 -5.35 -16.97
C VAL A 43 -2.00 -6.73 -17.44
N SER A 44 -1.11 -7.72 -17.41
CA SER A 44 -1.34 -9.07 -17.96
C SER A 44 -2.59 -9.77 -17.42
N ARG A 45 -3.04 -9.42 -16.20
CA ARG A 45 -4.30 -9.91 -15.61
C ARG A 45 -5.57 -9.22 -16.10
N GLY A 46 -5.48 -8.25 -17.03
CA GLY A 46 -6.61 -7.49 -17.55
C GLY A 46 -7.14 -6.40 -16.60
N LEU A 47 -6.37 -6.04 -15.57
CA LEU A 47 -6.65 -4.91 -14.67
C LEU A 47 -5.96 -3.65 -15.21
N ASN A 48 -6.62 -2.50 -15.09
CA ASN A 48 -6.02 -1.20 -15.40
C ASN A 48 -5.27 -0.68 -14.18
N TYR A 49 -4.02 -0.22 -14.39
CA TYR A 49 -3.26 0.55 -13.41
C TYR A 49 -3.08 1.97 -13.90
N HIS A 50 -3.35 2.91 -13.01
CA HIS A 50 -3.09 4.34 -13.16
C HIS A 50 -1.83 4.69 -12.39
N TYR A 51 -0.87 5.35 -13.03
CA TYR A 51 0.42 5.67 -12.42
C TYR A 51 1.05 6.93 -13.00
N TYR A 52 1.80 7.62 -12.16
CA TYR A 52 2.65 8.73 -12.57
C TYR A 52 4.02 8.21 -13.00
N SER A 53 4.54 8.68 -14.15
CA SER A 53 5.82 8.21 -14.69
C SER A 53 6.64 9.37 -15.23
N VAL A 54 7.87 9.50 -14.71
CA VAL A 54 8.89 10.46 -15.17
C VAL A 54 10.14 9.68 -15.54
N PRO A 55 10.68 9.86 -16.76
CA PRO A 55 11.93 9.20 -17.14
C PRO A 55 13.12 9.76 -16.34
N ALA A 56 14.08 8.89 -16.04
CA ALA A 56 15.31 9.30 -15.36
C ALA A 56 16.24 10.08 -16.31
N ASP A 57 16.94 11.07 -15.77
CA ASP A 57 18.10 11.65 -16.43
C ASP A 57 19.25 10.62 -16.52
N LYS A 58 20.15 10.82 -17.48
CA LYS A 58 21.26 9.90 -17.70
C LYS A 58 22.09 9.68 -16.43
N GLY A 59 22.20 8.44 -15.99
CA GLY A 59 22.97 8.00 -14.84
C GLY A 59 22.25 8.15 -13.49
N LYS A 60 20.94 8.44 -13.52
CA LYS A 60 20.08 8.43 -12.31
C LYS A 60 19.17 7.20 -12.34
N PRO A 61 18.96 6.50 -11.22
CA PRO A 61 18.00 5.40 -11.15
C PRO A 61 16.56 5.89 -11.16
N THR A 62 15.63 4.97 -11.44
CA THR A 62 14.20 5.18 -11.23
C THR A 62 13.81 4.78 -9.82
N LEU A 63 13.02 5.61 -9.16
CA LEU A 63 12.42 5.37 -7.85
C LEU A 63 10.98 4.90 -8.03
N LEU A 64 10.66 3.73 -7.51
CA LEU A 64 9.31 3.18 -7.44
C LEU A 64 8.71 3.49 -6.08
N PHE A 65 7.68 4.33 -6.03
CA PHE A 65 7.00 4.71 -4.79
C PHE A 65 5.70 3.93 -4.61
N LEU A 66 5.59 3.20 -3.51
CA LEU A 66 4.44 2.34 -3.21
C LEU A 66 3.73 2.83 -1.94
N HIS A 67 2.51 3.32 -2.10
CA HIS A 67 1.67 3.78 -0.99
C HIS A 67 0.89 2.63 -0.33
N GLY A 68 0.26 2.91 0.80
CA GLY A 68 -0.57 1.98 1.55
C GLY A 68 -2.03 2.42 1.71
N PHE A 69 -2.62 2.17 2.88
CA PHE A 69 -4.02 2.41 3.21
C PHE A 69 -4.19 3.58 4.20
N PRO A 70 -5.24 4.38 4.07
CA PRO A 70 -6.00 4.70 2.87
C PRO A 70 -5.31 5.84 2.13
N SER A 71 -4.71 5.56 1.01
CA SER A 71 -3.82 6.49 0.32
C SER A 71 -3.95 6.38 -1.20
N THR A 72 -3.25 7.26 -1.91
CA THR A 72 -3.06 7.22 -3.37
C THR A 72 -1.63 7.66 -3.68
N SER A 73 -1.26 7.68 -4.95
CA SER A 73 0.01 8.27 -5.42
C SER A 73 0.24 9.69 -4.88
N TYR A 74 -0.82 10.44 -4.54
CA TYR A 74 -0.75 11.81 -4.02
C TYR A 74 0.00 11.93 -2.68
N ASP A 75 0.07 10.89 -1.89
CA ASP A 75 0.79 10.92 -0.61
C ASP A 75 2.31 11.02 -0.78
N TRP A 76 2.81 10.76 -2.00
CA TRP A 76 4.20 10.96 -2.37
C TRP A 76 4.52 12.35 -2.94
N ARG A 77 3.60 13.33 -2.84
CA ARG A 77 3.74 14.66 -3.45
C ARG A 77 5.04 15.39 -3.10
N HIS A 78 5.51 15.29 -1.85
CA HIS A 78 6.76 15.93 -1.42
C HIS A 78 8.00 15.23 -1.98
N GLN A 79 7.98 13.89 -2.03
CA GLN A 79 9.04 13.06 -2.59
C GLN A 79 9.11 13.22 -4.11
N VAL A 80 7.97 13.22 -4.78
CA VAL A 80 7.87 13.43 -6.24
C VAL A 80 8.46 14.78 -6.62
N ALA A 81 8.06 15.88 -5.97
CA ALA A 81 8.63 17.19 -6.25
C ALA A 81 10.14 17.22 -6.09
N PHE A 82 10.64 16.68 -4.99
CA PHE A 82 12.06 16.73 -4.63
C PHE A 82 12.94 15.90 -5.57
N PHE A 83 12.55 14.66 -5.86
CA PHE A 83 13.36 13.75 -6.67
C PHE A 83 13.24 14.05 -8.17
N GLN A 84 12.10 14.53 -8.64
CA GLN A 84 11.94 15.00 -10.01
C GLN A 84 12.87 16.18 -10.32
N ASP A 85 12.99 17.16 -9.41
CA ASP A 85 13.90 18.30 -9.54
C ASP A 85 15.37 17.87 -9.64
N LYS A 86 15.71 16.72 -9.09
CA LYS A 86 17.07 16.14 -9.10
C LYS A 86 17.32 15.16 -10.26
N GLY A 87 16.37 15.04 -11.18
CA GLY A 87 16.51 14.21 -12.38
C GLY A 87 16.37 12.71 -12.15
N TYR A 88 15.83 12.26 -11.01
CA TYR A 88 15.50 10.85 -10.79
C TYR A 88 14.30 10.44 -11.66
N GLY A 89 14.33 9.21 -12.18
CA GLY A 89 13.14 8.60 -12.73
C GLY A 89 12.13 8.33 -11.61
N LEU A 90 10.85 8.50 -11.90
CA LEU A 90 9.78 8.27 -10.93
C LEU A 90 8.73 7.34 -11.52
N LEU A 91 8.32 6.36 -10.73
CA LEU A 91 7.18 5.50 -11.01
C LEU A 91 6.31 5.43 -9.74
N VAL A 92 5.10 6.01 -9.81
CA VAL A 92 4.24 6.19 -8.64
C VAL A 92 2.84 5.70 -8.97
N PRO A 93 2.57 4.39 -8.81
CA PRO A 93 1.24 3.85 -9.09
C PRO A 93 0.24 4.19 -8.01
N ASP A 94 -1.02 4.39 -8.41
CA ASP A 94 -2.14 4.12 -7.51
C ASP A 94 -2.23 2.60 -7.35
N MET A 95 -2.10 2.11 -6.13
CA MET A 95 -2.10 0.67 -5.86
C MET A 95 -3.48 0.06 -6.15
N LEU A 96 -3.53 -1.26 -6.31
CA LEU A 96 -4.79 -1.97 -6.62
C LEU A 96 -5.89 -1.62 -5.60
N GLY A 97 -7.03 -1.18 -6.10
CA GLY A 97 -8.15 -0.74 -5.26
C GLY A 97 -8.23 0.78 -5.06
N TYR A 98 -7.22 1.56 -5.48
CA TYR A 98 -7.14 2.99 -5.19
C TYR A 98 -7.12 3.86 -6.46
N GLY A 99 -7.38 5.14 -6.28
CA GLY A 99 -7.23 6.20 -7.28
C GLY A 99 -7.83 5.86 -8.64
N GLY A 100 -7.03 5.96 -9.70
CA GLY A 100 -7.40 5.61 -11.07
C GLY A 100 -7.25 4.13 -11.41
N THR A 101 -6.68 3.31 -10.51
CA THR A 101 -6.45 1.88 -10.71
C THR A 101 -7.73 1.06 -10.51
N SER A 102 -7.82 -0.10 -11.15
CA SER A 102 -8.93 -1.05 -11.02
C SER A 102 -9.23 -1.39 -9.56
N LYS A 103 -10.52 -1.60 -9.26
CA LYS A 103 -11.05 -1.83 -7.91
C LYS A 103 -11.85 -3.14 -7.83
N PRO A 104 -11.20 -4.30 -8.10
CA PRO A 104 -11.92 -5.58 -7.98
C PRO A 104 -12.32 -5.83 -6.53
N LEU A 105 -13.49 -6.47 -6.34
CA LEU A 105 -14.02 -6.77 -5.01
C LEU A 105 -13.64 -8.16 -4.48
N ASP A 106 -13.08 -9.00 -5.34
CA ASP A 106 -12.59 -10.33 -4.95
C ASP A 106 -11.24 -10.22 -4.23
N PRO A 107 -11.16 -10.58 -2.93
CA PRO A 107 -9.92 -10.54 -2.17
C PRO A 107 -8.80 -11.37 -2.80
N GLN A 108 -9.10 -12.47 -3.50
CA GLN A 108 -8.09 -13.32 -4.12
C GLN A 108 -7.22 -12.59 -5.14
N LEU A 109 -7.72 -11.48 -5.70
CA LEU A 109 -6.96 -10.66 -6.65
C LEU A 109 -5.92 -9.75 -5.97
N TYR A 110 -5.92 -9.67 -4.63
CA TYR A 110 -5.02 -8.82 -3.85
C TYR A 110 -3.83 -9.56 -3.23
N VAL A 111 -3.74 -10.89 -3.42
CA VAL A 111 -2.58 -11.65 -2.91
C VAL A 111 -1.29 -11.12 -3.53
N SER A 112 -0.23 -11.15 -2.75
CA SER A 112 0.99 -10.41 -3.08
C SER A 112 1.69 -10.90 -4.34
N SER A 113 1.65 -12.19 -4.69
CA SER A 113 2.23 -12.71 -5.94
C SER A 113 1.60 -12.07 -7.17
N LEU A 114 0.28 -11.83 -7.14
CA LEU A 114 -0.46 -11.20 -8.23
C LEU A 114 -0.18 -9.69 -8.31
N VAL A 115 -0.23 -8.99 -7.17
CA VAL A 115 0.01 -7.54 -7.14
C VAL A 115 1.44 -7.21 -7.54
N THR A 116 2.43 -7.98 -7.09
CA THR A 116 3.82 -7.78 -7.49
C THR A 116 4.02 -8.02 -8.97
N ARG A 117 3.34 -9.01 -9.57
CA ARG A 117 3.37 -9.22 -11.03
C ARG A 117 2.84 -7.99 -11.78
N ASP A 118 1.76 -7.37 -11.31
CA ASP A 118 1.24 -6.14 -11.93
C ASP A 118 2.28 -5.02 -11.92
N ILE A 119 3.00 -4.85 -10.81
CA ILE A 119 4.09 -3.84 -10.72
C ILE A 119 5.21 -4.15 -11.71
N ILE A 120 5.56 -5.42 -11.89
CA ILE A 120 6.55 -5.82 -12.90
C ILE A 120 6.04 -5.50 -14.33
N ASP A 121 4.77 -5.73 -14.62
CA ASP A 121 4.17 -5.39 -15.91
C ASP A 121 4.29 -3.88 -16.21
N ILE A 122 4.14 -3.02 -15.18
CA ILE A 122 4.34 -1.57 -15.34
C ILE A 122 5.82 -1.24 -15.61
N LEU A 123 6.76 -1.84 -14.85
CA LEU A 123 8.20 -1.65 -15.09
C LEU A 123 8.60 -2.09 -16.50
N ASP A 124 8.06 -3.21 -16.98
CA ASP A 124 8.32 -3.73 -18.33
C ASP A 124 7.77 -2.79 -19.41
N ALA A 125 6.55 -2.26 -19.24
CA ALA A 125 5.95 -1.30 -20.16
C ALA A 125 6.75 0.01 -20.24
N GLU A 126 7.32 0.47 -19.12
CA GLU A 126 8.17 1.66 -19.03
C GLU A 126 9.64 1.37 -19.41
N LYS A 127 9.99 0.11 -19.70
CA LYS A 127 11.36 -0.34 -20.01
C LYS A 127 12.35 -0.05 -18.89
N ILE A 128 11.90 -0.15 -17.65
CA ILE A 128 12.72 0.00 -16.47
C ILE A 128 13.23 -1.38 -16.08
N GLU A 129 14.51 -1.63 -16.30
CA GLU A 129 15.13 -2.93 -15.98
C GLU A 129 15.23 -3.12 -14.47
N GLN A 130 15.70 -2.10 -13.76
CA GLN A 130 15.85 -2.12 -12.30
C GLN A 130 15.42 -0.78 -11.69
N ALA A 131 14.85 -0.83 -10.49
CA ALA A 131 14.43 0.35 -9.74
C ALA A 131 14.90 0.30 -8.28
N VAL A 132 14.91 1.46 -7.62
CA VAL A 132 14.96 1.57 -6.17
C VAL A 132 13.52 1.65 -5.65
N VAL A 133 13.14 0.79 -4.72
CA VAL A 133 11.79 0.81 -4.13
C VAL A 133 11.76 1.71 -2.92
N VAL A 134 10.77 2.59 -2.83
CA VAL A 134 10.45 3.40 -1.65
C VAL A 134 8.99 3.12 -1.28
N ALA A 135 8.76 2.61 -0.08
CA ALA A 135 7.45 2.09 0.28
C ALA A 135 7.02 2.52 1.69
N HIS A 136 5.71 2.68 1.86
CA HIS A 136 5.07 3.03 3.12
C HIS A 136 3.85 2.14 3.36
N ASP A 137 3.61 1.71 4.61
CA ASP A 137 2.46 0.93 5.05
C ASP A 137 2.25 -0.35 4.22
N TRP A 138 1.08 -0.61 3.61
CA TRP A 138 0.85 -1.75 2.72
C TRP A 138 1.77 -1.77 1.49
N GLY A 139 2.25 -0.60 1.06
CA GLY A 139 3.31 -0.53 0.06
C GLY A 139 4.59 -1.22 0.51
N SER A 140 4.92 -1.17 1.81
CA SER A 140 6.06 -1.92 2.39
C SER A 140 5.85 -3.43 2.33
N LYS A 141 4.62 -3.91 2.51
CA LYS A 141 4.28 -5.32 2.30
C LYS A 141 4.51 -5.71 0.84
N THR A 142 4.04 -4.89 -0.11
CA THR A 142 4.27 -5.11 -1.55
C THR A 142 5.76 -5.07 -1.88
N ALA A 143 6.53 -4.09 -1.38
CA ALA A 143 7.98 -4.01 -1.56
C ALA A 143 8.69 -5.26 -1.03
N SER A 144 8.24 -5.77 0.11
CA SER A 144 8.77 -7.02 0.69
C SER A 144 8.56 -8.20 -0.26
N ARG A 145 7.40 -8.30 -0.89
CA ARG A 145 7.10 -9.37 -1.85
C ARG A 145 7.76 -9.18 -3.20
N LEU A 146 7.99 -7.94 -3.65
CA LEU A 146 8.83 -7.66 -4.80
C LEU A 146 10.25 -8.19 -4.58
N ALA A 147 10.80 -7.99 -3.38
CA ALA A 147 12.11 -8.54 -3.01
C ALA A 147 12.13 -10.08 -2.96
N ASN A 148 11.01 -10.72 -2.63
CA ASN A 148 10.92 -12.17 -2.55
C ASN A 148 10.66 -12.85 -3.90
N TYR A 149 9.82 -12.25 -4.78
CA TYR A 149 9.44 -12.86 -6.05
C TYR A 149 10.32 -12.42 -7.23
N PHE A 150 10.87 -11.18 -7.18
CA PHE A 150 11.60 -10.56 -8.30
C PHE A 150 12.86 -9.81 -7.82
N PRO A 151 13.74 -10.43 -7.03
CA PRO A 151 14.89 -9.74 -6.41
C PRO A 151 15.82 -9.08 -7.44
N GLU A 152 15.91 -9.62 -8.65
CA GLU A 152 16.77 -9.13 -9.73
C GLU A 152 16.29 -7.82 -10.36
N ARG A 153 15.01 -7.43 -10.11
CA ARG A 153 14.41 -6.21 -10.66
C ARG A 153 14.65 -4.97 -9.79
N PHE A 154 15.32 -5.12 -8.65
CA PHE A 154 15.45 -4.01 -7.71
C PHE A 154 16.87 -3.88 -7.18
N LEU A 155 17.35 -2.63 -7.19
CA LEU A 155 18.69 -2.26 -6.74
C LEU A 155 18.78 -2.18 -5.20
N SER A 156 17.70 -1.70 -4.57
CA SER A 156 17.63 -1.49 -3.12
C SER A 156 16.20 -1.17 -2.69
N TYR A 157 15.95 -1.18 -1.37
CA TYR A 157 14.62 -1.01 -0.79
C TYR A 157 14.66 -0.02 0.37
N ALA A 158 13.77 0.95 0.34
CA ALA A 158 13.50 1.87 1.45
C ALA A 158 12.10 1.62 2.01
N PHE A 159 12.03 1.37 3.31
CA PHE A 159 10.81 1.14 4.06
C PHE A 159 10.57 2.31 5.00
N LEU A 160 9.37 2.91 4.95
CA LEU A 160 8.99 4.01 5.82
C LEU A 160 7.85 3.57 6.74
N ALA A 161 8.00 3.80 8.02
CA ALA A 161 7.13 3.39 9.13
C ALA A 161 7.03 1.86 9.26
N VAL A 162 6.51 1.18 8.28
CA VAL A 162 6.40 -0.30 8.23
C VAL A 162 7.65 -0.88 7.59
N GLY A 163 8.36 -1.76 8.29
CA GLY A 163 9.56 -2.42 7.81
C GLY A 163 9.26 -3.61 6.88
N TYR A 164 10.32 -4.33 6.55
CA TYR A 164 10.22 -5.56 5.77
C TYR A 164 9.34 -6.60 6.48
N THR A 165 8.35 -7.11 5.77
CA THR A 165 7.46 -8.17 6.24
C THR A 165 7.93 -9.51 5.70
N LYS A 166 8.49 -10.34 6.60
CA LYS A 166 8.95 -11.69 6.26
C LYS A 166 7.80 -12.56 5.74
N PRO A 167 8.04 -13.46 4.76
CA PRO A 167 7.04 -14.43 4.33
C PRO A 167 6.52 -15.28 5.49
N THR A 168 5.21 -15.47 5.55
CA THR A 168 4.56 -16.27 6.59
C THR A 168 4.30 -17.67 6.04
N LEU A 169 5.17 -18.61 6.35
CA LEU A 169 5.04 -20.00 5.89
C LEU A 169 3.85 -20.75 6.55
N PHE A 170 3.39 -20.25 7.69
CA PHE A 170 2.25 -20.81 8.43
C PHE A 170 1.39 -19.63 8.90
N ALA A 171 0.13 -19.61 8.49
CA ALA A 171 -0.81 -18.61 8.96
C ALA A 171 -1.05 -18.79 10.47
N THR A 172 -0.61 -17.82 11.26
CA THR A 172 -1.00 -17.75 12.67
C THR A 172 -2.49 -17.38 12.73
N PRO A 173 -3.34 -18.14 13.46
CA PRO A 173 -4.72 -17.75 13.67
C PRO A 173 -4.81 -16.31 14.21
N PHE A 174 -5.80 -15.56 13.74
CA PHE A 174 -5.92 -14.15 14.04
C PHE A 174 -6.00 -13.88 15.56
N GLU A 175 -6.78 -14.68 16.28
CA GLU A 175 -6.92 -14.58 17.73
C GLU A 175 -5.60 -14.87 18.47
N GLU A 176 -4.79 -15.78 17.94
CA GLU A 176 -3.45 -16.07 18.49
C GLU A 176 -2.50 -14.90 18.25
N SER A 177 -2.57 -14.27 17.07
CA SER A 177 -1.78 -13.08 16.77
C SER A 177 -2.14 -11.88 17.66
N LEU A 178 -3.43 -11.67 17.96
CA LEU A 178 -3.89 -10.65 18.91
C LEU A 178 -3.37 -10.92 20.33
N ASN A 179 -3.50 -12.17 20.80
CA ASN A 179 -2.99 -12.56 22.12
C ASN A 179 -1.47 -12.36 22.23
N LEU A 180 -0.73 -12.68 21.18
CA LEU A 180 0.72 -12.46 21.13
C LEU A 180 1.05 -10.96 21.17
N SER A 181 0.38 -10.13 20.36
CA SER A 181 0.60 -8.69 20.35
C SER A 181 0.28 -8.08 21.72
N LYS A 182 -0.81 -8.49 22.35
CA LYS A 182 -1.18 -8.05 23.69
C LYS A 182 -0.15 -8.45 24.76
N ALA A 183 0.38 -9.66 24.66
CA ALA A 183 1.41 -10.13 25.60
C ALA A 183 2.73 -9.36 25.45
N VAL A 184 3.10 -8.97 24.22
CA VAL A 184 4.37 -8.30 23.90
C VAL A 184 4.27 -6.78 24.03
N LEU A 185 3.17 -6.17 23.57
CA LEU A 185 3.01 -4.73 23.46
C LEU A 185 2.11 -4.12 24.54
N GLY A 186 1.29 -4.95 25.22
CA GLY A 186 0.30 -4.51 26.19
C GLY A 186 -1.06 -4.16 25.59
N TYR A 187 -1.24 -4.25 24.27
CA TYR A 187 -2.52 -4.00 23.58
C TYR A 187 -2.67 -4.88 22.33
N ASP A 188 -3.92 -5.02 21.85
CA ASP A 188 -4.23 -5.76 20.63
C ASP A 188 -3.85 -4.91 19.41
N ASN A 189 -2.72 -5.17 18.77
CA ASN A 189 -2.18 -4.28 17.73
C ASN A 189 -2.98 -4.27 16.42
N HIS A 190 -3.63 -5.38 16.06
CA HIS A 190 -4.31 -5.55 14.77
C HIS A 190 -5.82 -5.84 14.92
N GLY A 191 -6.44 -5.50 16.07
CA GLY A 191 -7.86 -5.77 16.27
C GLY A 191 -8.78 -5.08 15.26
N TYR A 192 -8.39 -3.92 14.74
CA TYR A 192 -9.11 -3.20 13.68
C TYR A 192 -9.20 -3.99 12.36
N TRP A 193 -8.33 -4.97 12.09
CA TRP A 193 -8.43 -5.83 10.92
C TRP A 193 -9.72 -6.65 10.89
N ASP A 194 -10.25 -6.99 12.07
CA ASP A 194 -11.52 -7.69 12.18
C ASP A 194 -12.66 -6.83 11.63
N PHE A 195 -12.77 -5.59 12.09
CA PHE A 195 -13.74 -4.63 11.56
C PHE A 195 -13.56 -4.39 10.05
N PHE A 196 -12.35 -4.15 9.56
CA PHE A 196 -12.06 -3.95 8.15
C PHE A 196 -12.38 -5.16 7.25
N SER A 197 -12.49 -6.34 7.86
CA SER A 197 -12.85 -7.57 7.15
C SER A 197 -14.35 -7.88 7.20
N THR A 198 -15.13 -7.11 7.95
CA THR A 198 -16.57 -7.27 8.10
C THR A 198 -17.30 -6.73 6.87
N GLU A 199 -18.40 -7.39 6.46
CA GLU A 199 -19.27 -6.89 5.40
C GLU A 199 -19.90 -5.54 5.80
N GLY A 200 -19.88 -4.57 4.90
CA GLY A 200 -20.40 -3.22 5.17
C GLY A 200 -19.45 -2.27 5.92
N ALA A 201 -18.26 -2.72 6.31
CA ALA A 201 -17.28 -1.85 6.98
C ALA A 201 -16.91 -0.62 6.14
N ASP A 202 -16.79 -0.78 4.82
CA ASP A 202 -16.54 0.31 3.88
C ASP A 202 -17.63 1.39 3.93
N GLN A 203 -18.90 0.99 4.00
CA GLN A 203 -20.03 1.91 4.09
C GLN A 203 -20.05 2.60 5.46
N THR A 204 -19.87 1.85 6.55
CA THR A 204 -19.78 2.42 7.90
C THR A 204 -18.66 3.46 7.99
N ILE A 205 -17.48 3.19 7.44
CA ILE A 205 -16.38 4.16 7.43
C ILE A 205 -16.75 5.41 6.63
N LEU A 206 -17.38 5.25 5.45
CA LEU A 206 -17.75 6.38 4.59
C LEU A 206 -18.88 7.23 5.17
N GLU A 207 -19.82 6.63 5.90
CA GLU A 207 -20.87 7.35 6.63
C GLU A 207 -20.29 8.20 7.77
N HIS A 208 -19.23 7.72 8.44
CA HIS A 208 -18.55 8.38 9.56
C HIS A 208 -17.15 8.89 9.17
N PHE A 209 -16.95 9.29 7.90
CA PHE A 209 -15.63 9.48 7.31
C PHE A 209 -14.80 10.58 7.98
N ASP A 210 -15.43 11.63 8.50
CA ASP A 210 -14.72 12.69 9.21
C ASP A 210 -14.16 12.20 10.55
N SER A 211 -14.89 11.33 11.27
CA SER A 211 -14.43 10.69 12.50
C SER A 211 -13.26 9.74 12.22
N PHE A 212 -13.40 8.92 11.18
CA PHE A 212 -12.35 8.01 10.72
C PHE A 212 -11.07 8.78 10.33
N TRP A 213 -11.21 9.83 9.53
CA TRP A 213 -10.10 10.64 9.08
C TRP A 213 -9.35 11.31 10.23
N ASP A 214 -10.07 11.94 11.15
CA ASP A 214 -9.46 12.62 12.29
C ASP A 214 -8.66 11.67 13.17
N LEU A 215 -9.17 10.45 13.39
CA LEU A 215 -8.44 9.43 14.15
C LEU A 215 -7.22 8.92 13.38
N PHE A 216 -7.34 8.73 12.06
CA PHE A 216 -6.28 8.20 11.22
C PHE A 216 -5.10 9.19 11.07
N TYR A 217 -5.40 10.48 11.07
CA TYR A 217 -4.43 11.57 11.03
C TYR A 217 -4.36 12.33 12.36
N THR A 218 -4.53 11.64 13.48
CA THR A 218 -4.50 12.27 14.80
C THR A 218 -3.11 12.78 15.17
N ASN A 219 -3.03 13.94 15.84
CA ASN A 219 -1.79 14.44 16.44
C ASN A 219 -1.42 13.70 17.74
N ASP A 220 -2.41 13.07 18.40
CA ASP A 220 -2.21 12.20 19.55
C ASP A 220 -2.10 10.73 19.13
N THR A 221 -0.89 10.32 18.81
CA THR A 221 -0.62 8.95 18.33
C THR A 221 -0.93 7.86 19.35
N THR A 222 -1.12 8.22 20.66
CA THR A 222 -1.53 7.24 21.67
C THR A 222 -2.97 6.76 21.48
N LYS A 223 -3.78 7.51 20.72
CA LYS A 223 -5.12 7.10 20.27
C LYS A 223 -5.11 5.80 19.46
N THR A 224 -4.01 5.51 18.79
CA THR A 224 -3.82 4.22 18.13
C THR A 224 -3.93 3.06 19.10
N ILE A 225 -3.39 3.19 20.31
CA ILE A 225 -3.41 2.14 21.33
C ILE A 225 -4.81 1.91 21.91
N THR A 226 -5.61 2.97 22.03
CA THR A 226 -6.90 2.93 22.76
C THR A 226 -8.11 2.89 21.86
N ASP A 227 -8.07 3.63 20.74
CA ASP A 227 -9.26 3.91 19.93
C ASP A 227 -9.17 3.32 18.51
N TRP A 228 -7.98 2.86 18.07
CA TRP A 228 -7.78 2.26 16.75
C TRP A 228 -7.52 0.75 16.83
N SER A 229 -6.44 0.37 17.49
CA SER A 229 -5.89 -0.99 17.42
C SER A 229 -6.70 -2.07 18.15
N PRO A 230 -7.31 -1.84 19.33
CA PRO A 230 -8.02 -2.89 20.04
C PRO A 230 -9.25 -3.37 19.26
N LEU A 231 -9.59 -4.65 19.43
CA LEU A 231 -10.77 -5.27 18.82
C LEU A 231 -12.04 -4.47 19.12
N GLY A 232 -12.76 -4.05 18.09
CA GLY A 232 -14.00 -3.26 18.17
C GLY A 232 -13.84 -1.78 18.51
N ALA A 233 -12.63 -1.32 18.87
CA ALA A 233 -12.42 0.08 19.30
C ALA A 233 -12.64 1.07 18.16
N LEU A 234 -12.09 0.79 16.98
CA LEU A 234 -12.24 1.66 15.79
C LEU A 234 -13.71 1.80 15.38
N GLU A 235 -14.44 0.70 15.29
CA GLU A 235 -15.85 0.73 14.93
C GLU A 235 -16.67 1.55 15.95
N ALA A 236 -16.45 1.33 17.24
CA ALA A 236 -17.12 2.10 18.29
C ALA A 236 -16.76 3.59 18.24
N PHE A 237 -15.50 3.94 17.94
CA PHE A 237 -15.06 5.33 17.84
C PHE A 237 -15.77 6.06 16.69
N ILE A 238 -15.78 5.46 15.50
CA ILE A 238 -16.34 6.13 14.32
C ILE A 238 -17.86 6.17 14.34
N THR A 239 -18.55 5.10 14.78
CA THR A 239 -20.01 5.05 14.85
C THR A 239 -20.60 6.01 15.90
N ASN A 240 -19.80 6.42 16.87
CA ASN A 240 -20.15 7.49 17.83
C ASN A 240 -19.81 8.90 17.30
N ASP A 241 -19.34 9.05 16.02
CA ASP A 241 -18.89 10.32 15.45
C ASP A 241 -17.87 11.06 16.35
N THR A 242 -17.05 10.29 17.06
CA THR A 242 -16.02 10.85 17.94
C THR A 242 -14.99 11.62 17.13
N ARG A 243 -14.61 12.81 17.61
CA ARG A 243 -13.63 13.67 16.92
C ARG A 243 -12.39 13.85 17.79
N VAL A 244 -11.23 13.90 17.12
CA VAL A 244 -9.93 14.22 17.72
C VAL A 244 -9.24 15.28 16.89
N THR A 245 -8.23 15.93 17.47
CA THR A 245 -7.47 16.95 16.74
C THR A 245 -6.57 16.28 15.70
N PRO A 246 -6.75 16.57 14.42
CA PRO A 246 -5.87 16.05 13.37
C PRO A 246 -4.50 16.73 13.41
N VAL A 247 -3.55 16.14 12.71
CA VAL A 247 -2.21 16.70 12.47
C VAL A 247 -2.29 18.03 11.71
N ASP A 248 -1.28 18.86 11.85
CA ASP A 248 -1.19 20.18 11.21
C ASP A 248 -0.34 20.16 9.91
N TYR A 249 0.40 19.07 9.66
CA TYR A 249 1.22 18.92 8.45
C TYR A 249 0.44 18.46 7.21
N VAL A 250 -0.86 18.23 7.33
CA VAL A 250 -1.80 18.03 6.21
C VAL A 250 -2.74 19.24 6.17
N THR A 251 -2.59 20.07 5.14
CA THR A 251 -3.43 21.26 4.98
C THR A 251 -4.90 20.91 4.72
N PRO A 252 -5.85 21.82 4.96
CA PRO A 252 -7.26 21.58 4.64
C PRO A 252 -7.49 21.22 3.16
N GLU A 253 -6.73 21.82 2.24
CA GLU A 253 -6.79 21.54 0.80
C GLU A 253 -6.29 20.13 0.49
N GLU A 254 -5.17 19.70 1.06
CA GLU A 254 -4.64 18.36 0.91
C GLU A 254 -5.59 17.31 1.50
N ARG A 255 -6.14 17.59 2.68
CA ARG A 255 -7.20 16.78 3.28
C ARG A 255 -8.37 16.59 2.32
N ALA A 256 -8.86 17.68 1.73
CA ALA A 256 -9.99 17.64 0.81
C ALA A 256 -9.69 16.75 -0.41
N ILE A 257 -8.48 16.84 -0.98
CA ILE A 257 -8.03 16.02 -2.11
C ILE A 257 -8.01 14.54 -1.72
N GLN A 258 -7.37 14.19 -0.61
CA GLN A 258 -7.27 12.80 -0.14
C GLN A 258 -8.66 12.22 0.16
N MET A 259 -9.50 12.97 0.89
CA MET A 259 -10.86 12.53 1.23
C MET A 259 -11.72 12.34 -0.02
N GLU A 260 -11.62 13.23 -1.00
CA GLU A 260 -12.39 13.15 -2.24
C GLU A 260 -11.95 11.91 -3.07
N ALA A 261 -10.64 11.67 -3.17
CA ALA A 261 -10.12 10.49 -3.87
C ALA A 261 -10.66 9.17 -3.27
N ILE A 262 -10.75 9.11 -1.93
CA ILE A 262 -11.30 7.94 -1.23
C ILE A 262 -12.82 7.86 -1.41
N ARG A 263 -13.56 8.96 -1.30
CA ARG A 263 -15.01 8.96 -1.50
C ARG A 263 -15.40 8.53 -2.91
N GLN A 264 -14.68 9.00 -3.92
CA GLN A 264 -14.92 8.60 -5.30
C GLN A 264 -14.57 7.14 -5.58
N GLY A 265 -13.46 6.65 -5.02
CA GLY A 265 -13.01 5.27 -5.19
C GLY A 265 -13.77 4.25 -4.34
N GLY A 266 -14.30 4.68 -3.21
CA GLY A 266 -14.84 3.81 -2.16
C GLY A 266 -13.75 3.06 -1.39
N LEU A 267 -14.14 2.34 -0.36
CA LEU A 267 -13.25 1.55 0.49
C LEU A 267 -13.45 0.03 0.36
N ALA A 268 -14.50 -0.42 -0.33
CA ALA A 268 -14.77 -1.86 -0.49
C ALA A 268 -13.58 -2.63 -1.08
N ALA A 269 -12.95 -2.05 -2.11
CA ALA A 269 -11.77 -2.61 -2.75
C ALA A 269 -10.50 -2.47 -1.88
N PRO A 270 -10.16 -1.28 -1.31
CA PRO A 270 -9.03 -1.12 -0.40
C PRO A 270 -9.04 -2.06 0.81
N LEU A 271 -10.21 -2.36 1.38
CA LEU A 271 -10.31 -3.26 2.54
C LEU A 271 -9.91 -4.70 2.23
N ASN A 272 -9.81 -5.09 0.96
CA ASN A 272 -9.33 -6.43 0.60
C ASN A 272 -7.86 -6.67 0.98
N TRP A 273 -7.03 -5.62 1.09
CA TRP A 273 -5.67 -5.74 1.60
C TRP A 273 -5.63 -6.30 3.04
N TYR A 274 -6.66 -6.01 3.83
CA TYR A 274 -6.81 -6.56 5.19
C TYR A 274 -7.43 -7.96 5.18
N LYS A 275 -8.41 -8.20 4.30
CA LYS A 275 -9.12 -9.50 4.22
C LYS A 275 -8.18 -10.64 3.84
N ILE A 276 -7.18 -10.41 2.98
CA ILE A 276 -6.22 -11.46 2.59
C ILE A 276 -5.34 -11.92 3.76
N VAL A 277 -4.98 -11.01 4.68
CA VAL A 277 -4.13 -11.33 5.84
C VAL A 277 -4.93 -11.74 7.06
N ARG A 278 -6.13 -11.14 7.28
CA ARG A 278 -7.07 -11.58 8.32
C ARG A 278 -7.52 -13.03 8.08
N GLY A 279 -7.66 -13.40 6.82
CA GLY A 279 -7.89 -14.78 6.36
C GLY A 279 -6.59 -15.57 6.22
N THR A 280 -6.58 -16.54 5.30
CA THR A 280 -5.42 -17.40 5.04
C THR A 280 -4.81 -17.21 3.65
N LEU A 281 -5.40 -16.33 2.82
CA LEU A 281 -5.04 -16.20 1.41
C LEU A 281 -3.59 -15.77 1.23
N GLU A 282 -3.15 -14.77 1.98
CA GLU A 282 -1.77 -14.28 1.90
C GLU A 282 -0.76 -15.32 2.41
N GLY A 283 -1.06 -16.04 3.50
CA GLY A 283 -0.19 -17.09 4.00
C GLY A 283 -0.09 -18.29 3.05
N GLN A 284 -1.14 -18.58 2.28
CA GLN A 284 -1.10 -19.59 1.22
C GLN A 284 -0.27 -19.12 0.03
N ASP A 285 -0.42 -17.86 -0.36
CA ASP A 285 0.36 -17.23 -1.43
C ASP A 285 1.86 -17.20 -1.09
N ASP A 286 2.23 -16.85 0.13
CA ASP A 286 3.61 -16.81 0.63
C ASP A 286 4.33 -18.16 0.53
N GLN A 287 3.62 -19.29 0.50
CA GLN A 287 4.21 -20.62 0.32
C GLN A 287 4.88 -20.79 -1.06
N GLY A 288 4.50 -19.97 -2.03
CA GLY A 288 5.14 -19.94 -3.36
C GLY A 288 6.51 -19.25 -3.39
N ILE A 289 6.92 -18.60 -2.29
CA ILE A 289 8.18 -17.86 -2.24
C ILE A 289 9.36 -18.83 -2.07
N PRO A 290 10.40 -18.78 -2.93
CA PRO A 290 11.61 -19.55 -2.76
C PRO A 290 12.28 -19.25 -1.41
N GLN A 291 12.72 -20.29 -0.70
CA GLN A 291 13.30 -20.14 0.64
C GLN A 291 14.55 -19.23 0.63
N GLU A 292 15.36 -19.31 -0.42
CA GLU A 292 16.53 -18.46 -0.64
C GLU A 292 16.18 -16.98 -0.75
N ASN A 293 14.96 -16.64 -1.17
CA ASN A 293 14.47 -15.27 -1.34
C ASN A 293 13.69 -14.76 -0.11
N ALA A 294 13.63 -15.54 0.97
CA ALA A 294 12.92 -15.14 2.20
C ALA A 294 13.61 -14.00 2.97
N LEU A 295 14.79 -13.58 2.52
CA LEU A 295 15.51 -12.41 3.02
C LEU A 295 15.81 -11.46 1.88
N ILE A 296 15.89 -10.16 2.17
CA ILE A 296 16.29 -9.18 1.15
C ILE A 296 17.78 -9.33 0.84
N HIS A 297 18.08 -9.41 -0.45
CA HIS A 297 19.43 -9.37 -0.99
C HIS A 297 19.67 -7.96 -1.55
N GLY A 298 20.38 -7.11 -0.82
CA GLY A 298 20.68 -5.76 -1.24
C GLY A 298 20.56 -4.74 -0.10
N PRO A 299 21.00 -3.49 -0.34
CA PRO A 299 20.92 -2.43 0.66
C PRO A 299 19.47 -2.11 1.05
N VAL A 300 19.26 -1.88 2.34
CA VAL A 300 17.96 -1.51 2.89
C VAL A 300 18.08 -0.20 3.66
N PHE A 301 17.13 0.70 3.43
CA PHE A 301 16.87 1.86 4.26
C PHE A 301 15.62 1.61 5.10
N PHE A 302 15.67 1.95 6.38
CA PHE A 302 14.51 1.91 7.25
C PHE A 302 14.30 3.26 7.93
N GLY A 303 13.21 3.95 7.58
CA GLY A 303 12.73 5.16 8.21
C GLY A 303 11.77 4.82 9.35
N ALA A 304 12.29 4.77 10.57
CA ALA A 304 11.52 4.38 11.75
C ALA A 304 10.67 5.55 12.27
N ALA A 305 9.36 5.37 12.30
CA ALA A 305 8.41 6.30 12.89
C ALA A 305 8.24 6.00 14.40
N LEU A 306 8.92 6.74 15.27
CA LEU A 306 9.07 6.40 16.69
C LEU A 306 7.77 6.42 17.50
N ARG A 307 6.73 7.10 16.99
CA ARG A 307 5.41 7.19 17.62
C ARG A 307 4.31 6.50 16.82
N ASP A 308 4.70 5.63 15.87
CA ASP A 308 3.74 4.80 15.15
C ASP A 308 3.44 3.53 15.96
N TYR A 309 2.29 3.51 16.61
CA TYR A 309 1.85 2.38 17.41
C TYR A 309 1.08 1.33 16.59
N ILE A 310 0.86 1.56 15.27
CA ILE A 310 0.34 0.55 14.35
C ILE A 310 1.46 -0.40 13.93
N SER A 311 2.55 0.16 13.38
CA SER A 311 3.69 -0.62 12.89
C SER A 311 4.73 -0.91 13.95
N VAL A 312 4.52 -0.36 15.16
CA VAL A 312 5.38 -0.51 16.34
C VAL A 312 6.84 -0.43 16.00
N SER A 313 7.31 0.76 15.67
CA SER A 313 8.74 1.07 15.44
C SER A 313 9.60 0.94 16.71
N ALA A 314 9.05 0.32 17.77
CA ALA A 314 9.79 -0.06 18.95
C ALA A 314 10.98 -1.00 18.58
N PRO A 315 12.00 -1.09 19.43
CA PRO A 315 13.23 -1.86 19.19
C PRO A 315 13.07 -3.28 18.66
N ILE A 316 11.90 -3.90 18.89
CA ILE A 316 11.58 -5.26 18.45
C ILE A 316 11.43 -5.34 16.92
N TYR A 317 10.82 -4.31 16.29
CA TYR A 317 10.69 -4.28 14.82
C TYR A 317 11.96 -3.81 14.13
N LEU A 318 12.71 -2.92 14.78
CA LEU A 318 14.06 -2.58 14.34
C LEU A 318 14.92 -3.85 14.28
N ALA A 319 14.87 -4.71 15.28
CA ALA A 319 15.54 -5.99 15.29
C ALA A 319 15.01 -6.93 14.18
N GLY A 320 13.71 -6.94 13.90
CA GLY A 320 13.10 -7.72 12.84
C GLY A 320 13.51 -7.25 11.43
N ALA A 321 13.53 -5.95 11.19
CA ALA A 321 14.03 -5.36 9.95
C ALA A 321 15.53 -5.65 9.75
N LEU A 322 16.33 -5.55 10.81
CA LEU A 322 17.77 -5.83 10.78
C LEU A 322 18.11 -7.30 10.52
N VAL A 323 17.27 -8.24 11.00
CA VAL A 323 17.46 -9.70 10.79
C VAL A 323 17.00 -10.15 9.40
N SER A 324 16.29 -9.30 8.66
CA SER A 324 15.64 -9.66 7.38
C SER A 324 16.48 -9.35 6.15
N SER A 325 17.65 -8.73 6.29
CA SER A 325 18.55 -8.40 5.19
C SER A 325 19.87 -9.13 5.34
N THR A 326 20.39 -9.67 4.23
CA THR A 326 21.78 -10.17 4.14
C THR A 326 22.79 -9.05 3.90
N SER A 327 22.31 -7.83 3.78
CA SER A 327 23.08 -6.61 3.45
C SER A 327 23.01 -5.56 4.55
N THR A 328 23.64 -4.42 4.30
CA THR A 328 23.66 -3.28 5.21
C THR A 328 22.25 -2.66 5.31
N VAL A 329 21.76 -2.52 6.53
CA VAL A 329 20.56 -1.74 6.83
C VAL A 329 20.98 -0.36 7.36
N THR A 330 20.52 0.69 6.69
CA THR A 330 20.64 2.08 7.14
C THR A 330 19.33 2.48 7.83
N THR A 331 19.39 2.81 9.11
CA THR A 331 18.22 3.27 9.87
C THR A 331 18.27 4.77 10.09
N ARG A 332 17.11 5.42 9.94
CA ARG A 332 16.86 6.79 10.37
C ARG A 332 15.62 6.80 11.27
N GLU A 333 15.66 7.61 12.30
CA GLU A 333 14.59 7.69 13.29
C GLU A 333 13.90 9.06 13.19
N TYR A 334 12.58 9.04 13.07
CA TYR A 334 11.75 10.24 13.00
C TYR A 334 10.79 10.24 14.19
N ASN A 335 10.72 11.35 14.92
CA ASN A 335 9.76 11.50 16.03
C ASN A 335 8.34 11.75 15.50
N SER A 336 7.86 10.85 14.67
CA SER A 336 6.62 10.91 13.92
C SER A 336 5.67 9.80 14.31
N GLY A 337 4.36 10.01 14.07
CA GLY A 337 3.39 8.94 13.89
C GLY A 337 3.56 8.25 12.53
N HIS A 338 2.53 7.55 12.09
CA HIS A 338 2.54 6.68 10.93
C HIS A 338 3.01 7.34 9.62
N TRP A 339 2.65 8.60 9.38
CA TRP A 339 2.84 9.33 8.13
C TRP A 339 4.17 10.06 8.04
N VAL A 340 5.27 9.34 8.20
CA VAL A 340 6.63 9.93 8.30
C VAL A 340 7.01 10.77 7.07
N GLN A 341 6.64 10.35 5.87
CA GLN A 341 6.92 11.04 4.60
C GLN A 341 6.15 12.34 4.43
N LEU A 342 5.03 12.49 5.16
CA LEU A 342 4.23 13.72 5.19
C LEU A 342 4.62 14.63 6.34
N ALA A 343 4.96 14.05 7.50
CA ALA A 343 5.30 14.79 8.72
C ALA A 343 6.72 15.39 8.69
N PHE A 344 7.66 14.72 8.04
CA PHE A 344 9.08 15.10 7.95
C PHE A 344 9.58 15.03 6.50
N PRO A 345 8.91 15.71 5.54
CA PRO A 345 9.22 15.54 4.12
C PRO A 345 10.65 15.94 3.75
N GLU A 346 11.18 17.01 4.34
CA GLU A 346 12.53 17.52 4.04
C GLU A 346 13.60 16.55 4.54
N GLU A 347 13.47 16.07 5.78
CA GLU A 347 14.39 15.14 6.40
C GLU A 347 14.37 13.78 5.70
N VAL A 348 13.18 13.24 5.42
CA VAL A 348 13.02 11.97 4.69
C VAL A 348 13.64 12.07 3.30
N ASN A 349 13.38 13.15 2.58
CA ASN A 349 13.92 13.37 1.24
C ASN A 349 15.46 13.48 1.27
N GLY A 350 16.00 14.22 2.23
CA GLY A 350 17.45 14.39 2.43
C GLY A 350 18.15 13.08 2.78
N ASP A 351 17.58 12.33 3.72
CA ASP A 351 18.12 11.03 4.15
C ASP A 351 18.06 9.97 3.05
N LEU A 352 16.94 9.89 2.32
CA LEU A 352 16.81 9.00 1.15
C LEU A 352 17.81 9.36 0.06
N LEU A 353 17.95 10.65 -0.26
CA LEU A 353 18.92 11.11 -1.27
C LEU A 353 20.34 10.71 -0.87
N GLN A 354 20.74 11.04 0.35
CA GLN A 354 22.06 10.69 0.87
C GLN A 354 22.33 9.19 0.82
N TRP A 355 21.32 8.39 1.18
CA TRP A 355 21.44 6.94 1.14
C TRP A 355 21.58 6.42 -0.29
N ILE A 356 20.69 6.84 -1.22
CA ILE A 356 20.71 6.41 -2.63
C ILE A 356 22.04 6.78 -3.30
N GLU A 357 22.52 8.01 -3.11
CA GLU A 357 23.81 8.45 -3.67
C GLU A 357 25.00 7.71 -3.05
N GLY A 358 24.91 7.38 -1.75
CA GLY A 358 25.93 6.58 -1.05
C GLY A 358 26.05 5.13 -1.56
N LEU A 359 25.03 4.61 -2.26
CA LEU A 359 25.06 3.28 -2.86
C LEU A 359 25.87 3.24 -4.17
N GLY A 360 26.19 4.40 -4.77
CA GLY A 360 26.92 4.46 -6.04
C GLY A 360 26.18 3.83 -7.22
N LEU A 361 24.85 3.81 -7.18
CA LEU A 361 24.01 3.26 -8.25
C LEU A 361 24.12 4.11 -9.51
N VAL A 362 24.54 3.50 -10.60
CA VAL A 362 24.56 4.09 -11.93
C VAL A 362 23.55 3.29 -12.77
N ALA A 363 22.52 3.97 -13.28
CA ALA A 363 21.51 3.37 -14.17
C ALA A 363 22.00 3.40 -15.63
#